data_bce9ec76d8ceb2f3a3be975283cffdf2
#
_entry.id   bce9ec76d8ceb2f3a3be975283cffdf2
#
_cell.length_a   1.000
_cell.length_b   1.000
_cell.length_c   1.000
_cell.angle_alpha   90.00
_cell.angle_beta   90.00
_cell.angle_gamma   90.00
#
_symmetry.space_group_name_H-M   'P 1'
#
loop_
_entity.id
_entity.type
_entity.pdbx_description
1 polymer ?
#
loop_
_entity_poly.entity_id
_entity_poly.type
_entity_poly.pdbx_seq_one_letter_code
_entity_poly.pdbx_strand_id
1 'polypeptide(L)'
;MASVARLRNVVIDCPDPHALAAFYAAVAGGTLVAEEADWVVLKLPDGLRLGFQLAEGYTPPEWPRADHNSQQFHLDFDAGPTWEDVDAAEKKVLELGARLLRREEDPVAEDFRVYADPAGHPFCLCRID
;
A
#
# COMPACT_ATOMS: atom_id res chain seq x y z
N MET A 1 -2.28 30.49 -4.57
CA MET A 1 -2.24 30.15 -6.00
C MET A 1 -3.39 29.20 -6.33
N ALA A 2 -4.10 29.47 -7.41
CA ALA A 2 -5.15 28.58 -7.87
C ALA A 2 -4.54 27.33 -8.50
N SER A 3 -5.09 26.18 -8.19
CA SER A 3 -4.64 24.90 -8.76
C SER A 3 -5.25 24.70 -10.16
N VAL A 4 -4.54 24.01 -11.03
CA VAL A 4 -5.02 23.67 -12.37
C VAL A 4 -6.02 22.52 -12.33
N ALA A 5 -5.79 21.55 -11.43
CA ALA A 5 -6.61 20.34 -11.34
C ALA A 5 -6.54 19.79 -9.91
N ARG A 6 -7.38 18.80 -9.65
CA ARG A 6 -7.45 18.13 -8.35
C ARG A 6 -7.11 16.65 -8.50
N LEU A 7 -6.28 16.13 -7.61
CA LEU A 7 -5.97 14.70 -7.60
C LEU A 7 -7.26 13.90 -7.34
N ARG A 8 -7.55 12.95 -8.22
CA ARG A 8 -8.71 12.08 -8.07
C ARG A 8 -8.35 10.73 -7.48
N ASN A 9 -7.46 10.01 -8.14
CA ASN A 9 -7.06 8.67 -7.73
C ASN A 9 -5.56 8.49 -7.81
N VAL A 10 -5.00 7.69 -6.91
CA VAL A 10 -3.72 7.03 -7.13
C VAL A 10 -4.05 5.65 -7.67
N VAL A 11 -3.57 5.33 -8.86
CA VAL A 11 -3.91 4.07 -9.55
C VAL A 11 -2.77 3.08 -9.44
N ILE A 12 -3.10 1.85 -9.07
CA ILE A 12 -2.16 0.76 -8.80
C ILE A 12 -2.47 -0.38 -9.76
N ASP A 13 -1.49 -0.78 -10.56
CA ASP A 13 -1.62 -1.94 -11.44
C ASP A 13 -1.54 -3.23 -10.65
N CYS A 14 -2.33 -4.23 -11.02
CA CYS A 14 -2.35 -5.49 -10.29
C CYS A 14 -2.97 -6.61 -11.15
N PRO A 15 -2.76 -7.88 -10.79
CA PRO A 15 -3.38 -8.99 -11.49
C PRO A 15 -4.82 -9.24 -11.06
N ASP A 16 -5.25 -8.74 -9.89
CA ASP A 16 -6.60 -8.93 -9.36
C ASP A 16 -7.05 -7.69 -8.58
N PRO A 17 -7.75 -6.76 -9.25
CA PRO A 17 -8.19 -5.52 -8.61
C PRO A 17 -9.06 -5.71 -7.38
N HIS A 18 -9.96 -6.69 -7.39
CA HIS A 18 -10.85 -6.94 -6.25
C HIS A 18 -10.08 -7.45 -5.04
N ALA A 19 -9.15 -8.36 -5.24
CA ALA A 19 -8.35 -8.91 -4.15
C ALA A 19 -7.45 -7.83 -3.52
N LEU A 20 -6.82 -6.99 -4.36
CA LEU A 20 -5.94 -5.95 -3.85
C LEU A 20 -6.73 -4.84 -3.15
N ALA A 21 -7.89 -4.47 -3.69
CA ALA A 21 -8.78 -3.51 -3.04
C ALA A 21 -9.25 -4.02 -1.68
N ALA A 22 -9.60 -5.31 -1.57
CA ALA A 22 -9.98 -5.92 -0.30
C ALA A 22 -8.86 -5.87 0.72
N PHE A 23 -7.62 -6.12 0.30
CA PHE A 23 -6.45 -6.01 1.16
C PHE A 23 -6.34 -4.60 1.74
N TYR A 24 -6.36 -3.56 0.89
CA TYR A 24 -6.19 -2.18 1.37
C TYR A 24 -7.41 -1.68 2.15
N ALA A 25 -8.62 -2.17 1.85
CA ALA A 25 -9.79 -1.86 2.68
C ALA A 25 -9.62 -2.42 4.09
N ALA A 26 -9.03 -3.60 4.22
CA ALA A 26 -8.75 -4.19 5.53
C ALA A 26 -7.62 -3.45 6.27
N VAL A 27 -6.62 -2.94 5.53
CA VAL A 27 -5.49 -2.19 6.12
C VAL A 27 -5.92 -0.78 6.55
N ALA A 28 -6.59 -0.04 5.67
CA ALA A 28 -6.80 1.40 5.84
C ALA A 28 -8.26 1.78 6.02
N GLY A 29 -9.19 0.84 5.89
CA GLY A 29 -10.62 1.14 5.95
C GLY A 29 -11.11 1.71 4.62
N GLY A 30 -12.30 2.29 4.65
CA GLY A 30 -12.85 2.94 3.47
C GLY A 30 -13.99 2.18 2.83
N THR A 31 -14.44 2.69 1.69
CA THR A 31 -15.63 2.21 0.97
C THR A 31 -15.32 2.04 -0.51
N LEU A 32 -15.79 0.97 -1.11
CA LEU A 32 -15.69 0.80 -2.56
C LEU A 32 -16.70 1.75 -3.22
N VAL A 33 -16.20 2.57 -4.16
CA VAL A 33 -17.02 3.54 -4.89
C VAL A 33 -17.12 3.23 -6.40
N ALA A 34 -16.36 2.24 -6.86
CA ALA A 34 -16.50 1.66 -8.21
C ALA A 34 -16.03 0.22 -8.16
N GLU A 35 -16.78 -0.68 -8.80
CA GLU A 35 -16.48 -2.12 -8.84
C GLU A 35 -16.80 -2.67 -10.22
N GLU A 36 -15.80 -2.74 -11.07
CA GLU A 36 -15.88 -3.38 -12.36
C GLU A 36 -14.86 -4.54 -12.39
N ALA A 37 -14.94 -5.41 -13.39
CA ALA A 37 -14.06 -6.56 -13.46
C ALA A 37 -12.58 -6.19 -13.54
N ASP A 38 -12.27 -5.08 -14.22
CA ASP A 38 -10.90 -4.61 -14.47
C ASP A 38 -10.56 -3.33 -13.75
N TRP A 39 -11.46 -2.80 -12.92
CA TRP A 39 -11.29 -1.51 -12.27
C TRP A 39 -12.08 -1.43 -10.97
N VAL A 40 -11.38 -1.19 -9.86
CA VAL A 40 -12.00 -1.03 -8.53
C VAL A 40 -11.43 0.22 -7.90
N VAL A 41 -12.27 1.03 -7.26
CA VAL A 41 -11.84 2.22 -6.54
C VAL A 41 -12.27 2.13 -5.09
N LEU A 42 -11.30 2.30 -4.20
CA LEU A 42 -11.48 2.35 -2.75
C LEU A 42 -11.29 3.80 -2.29
N LYS A 43 -12.32 4.37 -1.68
CA LYS A 43 -12.22 5.70 -1.06
C LYS A 43 -11.89 5.51 0.42
N LEU A 44 -10.72 5.98 0.83
CA LEU A 44 -10.26 5.89 2.22
C LEU A 44 -11.01 6.88 3.11
N PRO A 45 -11.02 6.65 4.44
CA PRO A 45 -11.76 7.54 5.37
C PRO A 45 -11.35 9.00 5.31
N ASP A 46 -10.09 9.30 4.98
CA ASP A 46 -9.57 10.66 4.85
C ASP A 46 -9.90 11.33 3.51
N GLY A 47 -10.52 10.58 2.60
CA GLY A 47 -10.91 11.09 1.29
C GLY A 47 -9.98 10.73 0.14
N LEU A 48 -8.77 10.23 0.41
CA LEU A 48 -7.88 9.73 -0.64
C LEU A 48 -8.52 8.51 -1.31
N ARG A 49 -8.37 8.41 -2.62
CA ARG A 49 -8.92 7.30 -3.41
C ARG A 49 -7.79 6.50 -4.03
N LEU A 50 -7.87 5.18 -3.88
CA LEU A 50 -6.97 4.24 -4.53
C LEU A 50 -7.73 3.52 -5.63
N GLY A 51 -7.23 3.60 -6.87
CA GLY A 51 -7.76 2.84 -7.99
C GLY A 51 -6.91 1.60 -8.22
N PHE A 52 -7.56 0.47 -8.46
CA PHE A 52 -6.87 -0.79 -8.73
C PHE A 52 -7.25 -1.23 -10.14
N GLN A 53 -6.25 -1.30 -11.02
CA GLN A 53 -6.45 -1.54 -12.44
C GLN A 53 -5.85 -2.88 -12.83
N LEU A 54 -6.65 -3.69 -13.53
CA LEU A 54 -6.15 -4.95 -14.07
C LEU A 54 -5.08 -4.66 -15.11
N ALA A 55 -3.89 -5.21 -14.90
CA ALA A 55 -2.78 -5.15 -15.84
C ALA A 55 -2.46 -6.56 -16.30
N GLU A 56 -2.82 -6.88 -17.55
CA GLU A 56 -2.48 -8.17 -18.13
C GLU A 56 -0.98 -8.29 -18.28
N GLY A 57 -0.43 -9.47 -17.97
CA GLY A 57 1.02 -9.67 -17.99
C GLY A 57 1.73 -8.94 -16.86
N TYR A 58 1.04 -8.59 -15.79
CA TYR A 58 1.60 -7.86 -14.66
C TYR A 58 2.82 -8.56 -14.10
N THR A 59 3.89 -7.78 -13.87
CA THR A 59 5.11 -8.22 -13.18
C THR A 59 5.28 -7.35 -11.95
N PRO A 60 5.36 -7.92 -10.74
CA PRO A 60 5.57 -7.11 -9.54
C PRO A 60 6.93 -6.43 -9.55
N PRO A 61 7.06 -5.26 -8.91
CA PRO A 61 8.35 -4.60 -8.79
C PRO A 61 9.32 -5.43 -7.94
N GLU A 62 10.61 -5.25 -8.17
CA GLU A 62 11.67 -5.91 -7.43
C GLU A 62 12.29 -4.92 -6.45
N TRP A 63 11.90 -4.99 -5.22
CA TRP A 63 12.45 -4.15 -4.16
C TRP A 63 13.60 -4.91 -3.46
N PRO A 64 14.73 -4.31 -3.14
CA PRO A 64 15.05 -2.86 -3.21
C PRO A 64 15.79 -2.43 -4.48
N ARG A 65 15.70 -3.15 -5.58
CA ARG A 65 16.40 -2.80 -6.81
C ARG A 65 16.00 -1.43 -7.32
N ALA A 66 16.99 -0.68 -7.84
CA ALA A 66 16.77 0.63 -8.43
C ALA A 66 17.16 0.68 -9.90
N ASP A 67 17.77 -0.39 -10.42
CA ASP A 67 18.33 -0.45 -11.77
C ASP A 67 17.45 -1.19 -12.77
N HIS A 68 16.52 -2.00 -12.28
CA HIS A 68 15.66 -2.82 -13.12
C HIS A 68 14.39 -3.16 -12.37
N ASN A 69 13.24 -2.95 -13.00
CA ASN A 69 11.92 -3.29 -12.47
C ASN A 69 11.71 -2.76 -11.05
N SER A 70 12.21 -1.55 -10.77
CA SER A 70 12.08 -0.94 -9.45
C SER A 70 10.66 -0.45 -9.20
N GLN A 71 10.31 -0.26 -7.92
CA GLN A 71 9.09 0.44 -7.58
C GLN A 71 9.14 1.87 -8.12
N GLN A 72 7.99 2.37 -8.59
CA GLN A 72 7.86 3.77 -9.01
C GLN A 72 7.28 4.62 -7.87
N PHE A 73 6.39 4.03 -7.10
CA PHE A 73 5.73 4.62 -5.94
C PHE A 73 5.61 3.58 -4.85
N HIS A 74 5.42 4.03 -3.63
CA HIS A 74 4.97 3.16 -2.54
C HIS A 74 4.06 3.96 -1.61
N LEU A 75 3.31 3.27 -0.76
CA LEU A 75 2.41 3.88 0.20
C LEU A 75 3.04 3.77 1.59
N ASP A 76 2.95 4.84 2.38
CA ASP A 76 3.32 4.83 3.79
C ASP A 76 2.04 4.88 4.62
N PHE A 77 1.92 3.98 5.59
CA PHE A 77 0.82 3.97 6.54
C PHE A 77 1.35 4.20 7.95
N ASP A 78 0.68 5.07 8.69
CA ASP A 78 1.03 5.32 10.08
C ASP A 78 0.41 4.23 10.93
N ALA A 79 1.24 3.47 11.63
CA ALA A 79 0.77 2.37 12.47
C ALA A 79 0.57 2.80 13.92
N GLY A 80 1.18 3.90 14.32
CA GLY A 80 1.10 4.43 15.68
C GLY A 80 2.47 4.87 16.19
N PRO A 81 2.53 5.46 17.40
CA PRO A 81 3.76 6.08 17.87
C PRO A 81 4.82 5.12 18.42
N THR A 82 4.50 3.83 18.60
CA THR A 82 5.41 2.87 19.21
C THR A 82 5.70 1.69 18.31
N TRP A 83 6.82 1.01 18.57
CA TRP A 83 7.14 -0.24 17.87
C TRP A 83 6.13 -1.34 18.21
N GLU A 84 5.50 -1.30 19.37
CA GLU A 84 4.43 -2.24 19.72
C GLU A 84 3.23 -2.06 18.79
N ASP A 85 2.91 -0.80 18.43
CA ASP A 85 1.86 -0.51 17.45
C ASP A 85 2.24 -1.05 16.07
N VAL A 86 3.49 -0.89 15.67
CA VAL A 86 4.00 -1.43 14.39
C VAL A 86 3.95 -2.96 14.39
N ASP A 87 4.34 -3.59 15.51
CA ASP A 87 4.26 -5.06 15.65
C ASP A 87 2.83 -5.56 15.48
N ALA A 88 1.86 -4.87 16.09
CA ALA A 88 0.45 -5.24 15.96
C ALA A 88 -0.06 -5.08 14.52
N ALA A 89 0.32 -3.98 13.87
CA ALA A 89 -0.03 -3.73 12.48
C ALA A 89 0.63 -4.76 11.55
N GLU A 90 1.90 -5.09 11.79
CA GLU A 90 2.61 -6.12 11.01
C GLU A 90 1.88 -7.45 11.08
N LYS A 91 1.49 -7.88 12.26
CA LYS A 91 0.75 -9.14 12.42
C LYS A 91 -0.49 -9.15 11.54
N LYS A 92 -1.23 -8.05 11.52
CA LYS A 92 -2.45 -7.90 10.72
C LYS A 92 -2.18 -7.96 9.22
N VAL A 93 -1.20 -7.20 8.72
CA VAL A 93 -0.94 -7.18 7.28
C VAL A 93 -0.40 -8.53 6.80
N LEU A 94 0.39 -9.23 7.62
CA LEU A 94 0.87 -10.57 7.27
C LEU A 94 -0.29 -11.56 7.19
N GLU A 95 -1.26 -11.48 8.11
CA GLU A 95 -2.47 -12.31 8.07
C GLU A 95 -3.30 -12.03 6.81
N LEU A 96 -3.26 -10.80 6.29
CA LEU A 96 -3.98 -10.39 5.10
C LEU A 96 -3.26 -10.73 3.79
N GLY A 97 -2.05 -11.28 3.86
CA GLY A 97 -1.31 -11.74 2.69
C GLY A 97 -0.09 -10.90 2.30
N ALA A 98 0.28 -9.91 3.11
CA ALA A 98 1.52 -9.18 2.88
C ALA A 98 2.74 -10.02 3.26
N ARG A 99 3.93 -9.63 2.75
CA ARG A 99 5.21 -10.23 3.11
C ARG A 99 6.13 -9.15 3.66
N LEU A 100 6.90 -9.48 4.69
CA LEU A 100 7.93 -8.58 5.20
C LEU A 100 9.12 -8.57 4.24
N LEU A 101 9.51 -7.38 3.77
CA LEU A 101 10.69 -7.20 2.91
C LEU A 101 11.90 -6.70 3.70
N ARG A 102 11.68 -5.77 4.63
CA ARG A 102 12.76 -5.23 5.43
C ARG A 102 12.26 -4.79 6.80
N ARG A 103 12.86 -5.34 7.85
CA ARG A 103 12.66 -4.88 9.21
C ARG A 103 13.63 -3.73 9.51
N GLU A 104 13.29 -2.87 10.45
CA GLU A 104 14.19 -1.81 10.92
C GLU A 104 15.52 -2.42 11.39
N GLU A 105 16.62 -1.78 11.02
CA GLU A 105 17.97 -2.17 11.48
C GLU A 105 18.36 -1.41 12.73
N ASP A 106 17.90 -0.16 12.85
CA ASP A 106 18.14 0.68 14.02
C ASP A 106 16.79 1.23 14.51
N PRO A 107 16.21 0.64 15.58
CA PRO A 107 14.88 1.06 16.06
C PRO A 107 14.85 2.46 16.66
N VAL A 108 16.00 3.11 16.87
CA VAL A 108 16.06 4.49 17.34
C VAL A 108 16.11 5.47 16.18
N ALA A 109 16.90 5.15 15.13
CA ALA A 109 17.11 6.04 14.00
C ALA A 109 16.10 5.86 12.88
N GLU A 110 15.48 4.68 12.78
CA GLU A 110 14.51 4.36 11.72
C GLU A 110 13.10 4.28 12.29
N ASP A 111 12.13 4.69 11.49
CA ASP A 111 10.73 4.76 11.91
C ASP A 111 9.79 3.94 11.02
N PHE A 112 10.31 2.99 10.24
CA PHE A 112 9.49 2.25 9.27
C PHE A 112 9.97 0.82 9.06
N ARG A 113 9.06 -0.02 8.57
CA ARG A 113 9.34 -1.35 8.01
C ARG A 113 8.71 -1.44 6.63
N VAL A 114 9.32 -2.23 5.75
CA VAL A 114 8.87 -2.37 4.35
C VAL A 114 8.25 -3.74 4.13
N TYR A 115 7.11 -3.76 3.44
CA TYR A 115 6.34 -4.96 3.13
C TYR A 115 5.99 -4.98 1.66
N ALA A 116 5.70 -6.17 1.13
CA ALA A 116 5.05 -6.31 -0.17
C ALA A 116 3.58 -6.64 0.06
N ASP A 117 2.69 -5.97 -0.68
CA ASP A 117 1.28 -6.31 -0.67
C ASP A 117 1.02 -7.60 -1.47
N PRO A 118 -0.21 -8.14 -1.52
CA PRO A 118 -0.47 -9.38 -2.27
C PRO A 118 -0.13 -9.34 -3.75
N ALA A 119 -0.04 -8.16 -4.35
CA ALA A 119 0.38 -7.98 -5.73
C ALA A 119 1.90 -7.74 -5.86
N GLY A 120 2.62 -7.62 -4.73
CA GLY A 120 4.05 -7.41 -4.69
C GLY A 120 4.48 -5.95 -4.64
N HIS A 121 3.56 -5.00 -4.56
CA HIS A 121 3.93 -3.59 -4.40
C HIS A 121 4.46 -3.33 -3.00
N PRO A 122 5.59 -2.62 -2.87
CA PRO A 122 6.09 -2.21 -1.55
C PRO A 122 5.16 -1.20 -0.88
N PHE A 123 4.99 -1.35 0.41
CA PHE A 123 4.40 -0.32 1.28
C PHE A 123 5.11 -0.36 2.63
N CYS A 124 4.98 0.73 3.37
CA CYS A 124 5.64 0.85 4.67
C CYS A 124 4.60 0.97 5.78
N LEU A 125 4.93 0.38 6.93
CA LEU A 125 4.29 0.71 8.20
C LEU A 125 5.24 1.59 8.98
N CYS A 126 4.77 2.76 9.36
CA CYS A 126 5.58 3.79 9.98
C CYS A 126 5.22 3.98 11.44
N ARG A 127 6.26 4.17 12.26
CA ARG A 127 6.10 4.52 13.66
C ARG A 127 6.04 6.04 13.75
N ILE A 128 4.83 6.59 13.78
CA ILE A 128 4.58 8.03 13.77
C ILE A 128 3.48 8.37 14.77
N ASP A 129 3.65 9.51 15.44
CA ASP A 129 2.67 10.05 16.38
C ASP A 129 1.40 10.51 15.69
#